data_0e0f8ac7821cbdd9b56274a8e9439f52
#
_entry.id   0e0f8ac7821cbdd9b56274a8e9439f52
#
_cell.length_a   1.000
_cell.length_b   1.000
_cell.length_c   1.000
_cell.angle_alpha   90.00
_cell.angle_beta   90.00
_cell.angle_gamma   90.00
#
_symmetry.space_group_name_H-M   'P 1'
#
loop_
_entity.id
_entity.type
_entity.pdbx_description
1 polymer ?
#
loop_
_entity_poly.entity_id
_entity_poly.type
_entity_poly.pdbx_seq_one_letter_code
_entity_poly.pdbx_strand_id
1 'polypeptide(L)'
;MVVILRENYNEEQRDNLVNWLESLGITVHSSLGEHNTVLGLVGDTSGIDIDLIKALDIVEDVKRIQEPYKNANRKFHPEDTVVVIDKEKDIKIGGGNFQIIAGPCSVESEEQVCGIAQAVQKSGATLLRGGAFKPRTSPYAFQGLRAEGLKLLLEAKKLTGMPIVTEIMDLSQLPLFEDVDVIQVGARNMQNFELLKQLGHINKPILLKRGLASTLQELLMSAEYIMAGGNMNVILCERGIRTFETYTRNTLDVSAVPAIKTLSHLPIIVDPSHATGISKLVKPMAFAATAAGADGLIIEVHNDPEHALCDGPQSLTPEAFDDVVKGVNSIRPFAYKM
;
A
#
# COMPACT_ATOMS: atom_id res chain seq x y z
N MET A 1 11.75 -12.04 20.17
CA MET A 1 13.06 -12.29 20.83
C MET A 1 13.53 -13.69 20.41
N VAL A 2 14.82 -13.92 20.33
CA VAL A 2 15.38 -15.24 20.00
C VAL A 2 16.36 -15.63 21.09
N VAL A 3 16.21 -16.83 21.63
CA VAL A 3 17.14 -17.45 22.57
C VAL A 3 17.89 -18.55 21.85
N ILE A 4 19.20 -18.49 21.85
CA ILE A 4 20.08 -19.50 21.23
C ILE A 4 20.57 -20.38 22.36
N LEU A 5 20.30 -21.67 22.27
CA LEU A 5 20.77 -22.64 23.24
C LEU A 5 22.18 -23.16 22.88
N ARG A 6 22.96 -23.50 23.90
CA ARG A 6 24.29 -24.10 23.71
C ARG A 6 24.17 -25.48 23.04
N GLU A 7 25.21 -25.90 22.36
CA GLU A 7 25.36 -27.27 21.87
C GLU A 7 25.38 -28.23 23.10
N ASN A 8 24.60 -29.25 23.14
CA ASN A 8 24.49 -30.18 24.31
C ASN A 8 23.79 -29.62 25.56
N TYR A 9 22.77 -28.78 25.39
CA TYR A 9 21.94 -28.29 26.47
C TYR A 9 21.14 -29.42 27.13
N ASN A 10 20.76 -29.24 28.42
CA ASN A 10 19.89 -30.16 29.14
C ASN A 10 18.42 -29.93 28.70
N GLU A 11 17.76 -30.99 28.20
CA GLU A 11 16.38 -30.92 27.70
C GLU A 11 15.38 -30.54 28.80
N GLU A 12 15.53 -31.03 30.01
CA GLU A 12 14.66 -30.68 31.14
C GLU A 12 14.75 -29.19 31.47
N GLN A 13 15.96 -28.61 31.42
CA GLN A 13 16.14 -27.19 31.66
C GLN A 13 15.53 -26.35 30.49
N ARG A 14 15.63 -26.84 29.23
CA ARG A 14 14.94 -26.22 28.10
C ARG A 14 13.44 -26.21 28.32
N ASP A 15 12.85 -27.36 28.68
CA ASP A 15 11.40 -27.49 28.88
C ASP A 15 10.91 -26.60 30.02
N ASN A 16 11.69 -26.49 31.11
CA ASN A 16 11.42 -25.57 32.20
C ASN A 16 11.45 -24.10 31.74
N LEU A 17 12.41 -23.71 30.89
CA LEU A 17 12.48 -22.38 30.32
C LEU A 17 11.28 -22.10 29.41
N VAL A 18 10.89 -23.06 28.55
CA VAL A 18 9.73 -22.93 27.65
C VAL A 18 8.45 -22.76 28.49
N ASN A 19 8.21 -23.63 29.46
CA ASN A 19 7.03 -23.56 30.34
C ASN A 19 6.95 -22.24 31.11
N TRP A 20 8.10 -21.74 31.60
CA TRP A 20 8.14 -20.44 32.26
C TRP A 20 7.77 -19.29 31.30
N LEU A 21 8.33 -19.27 30.07
CA LEU A 21 8.00 -18.26 29.09
C LEU A 21 6.52 -18.30 28.66
N GLU A 22 5.96 -19.50 28.48
CA GLU A 22 4.55 -19.68 28.16
C GLU A 22 3.62 -19.22 29.27
N SER A 23 4.05 -19.40 30.54
CA SER A 23 3.30 -18.89 31.71
C SER A 23 3.22 -17.35 31.73
N LEU A 24 4.14 -16.67 31.06
CA LEU A 24 4.14 -15.20 30.85
C LEU A 24 3.32 -14.76 29.65
N GLY A 25 2.62 -15.68 28.97
CA GLY A 25 1.83 -15.37 27.75
C GLY A 25 2.66 -15.29 26.48
N ILE A 26 3.87 -15.80 26.46
CA ILE A 26 4.77 -15.85 25.32
C ILE A 26 4.60 -17.19 24.58
N THR A 27 4.36 -17.17 23.30
CA THR A 27 4.40 -18.39 22.47
C THR A 27 5.85 -18.71 22.11
N VAL A 28 6.28 -19.95 22.32
CA VAL A 28 7.65 -20.39 22.05
C VAL A 28 7.67 -21.33 20.84
N HIS A 29 8.42 -20.99 19.81
CA HIS A 29 8.69 -21.84 18.66
C HIS A 29 10.12 -22.37 18.72
N SER A 30 10.29 -23.69 18.86
CA SER A 30 11.60 -24.34 18.84
C SER A 30 11.98 -24.71 17.41
N SER A 31 13.16 -24.27 16.98
CA SER A 31 13.79 -24.65 15.71
C SER A 31 15.08 -25.41 16.01
N LEU A 32 15.13 -26.68 15.60
CA LEU A 32 16.31 -27.53 15.71
C LEU A 32 17.18 -27.35 14.48
N GLY A 33 18.33 -26.69 14.60
CA GLY A 33 19.36 -26.62 13.56
C GLY A 33 20.41 -27.72 13.72
N GLU A 34 21.28 -27.89 12.73
CA GLU A 34 22.37 -28.89 12.76
C GLU A 34 23.37 -28.66 13.91
N HIS A 35 23.57 -27.44 14.36
CA HIS A 35 24.55 -27.09 15.41
C HIS A 35 23.94 -26.37 16.62
N ASN A 36 22.78 -25.72 16.48
CA ASN A 36 22.17 -24.94 17.55
C ASN A 36 20.66 -25.10 17.60
N THR A 37 20.08 -25.17 18.77
CA THR A 37 18.63 -25.04 18.97
C THR A 37 18.29 -23.58 19.25
N VAL A 38 17.29 -23.08 18.53
CA VAL A 38 16.84 -21.70 18.64
C VAL A 38 15.40 -21.69 19.13
N LEU A 39 15.14 -20.96 20.23
CA LEU A 39 13.77 -20.69 20.70
C LEU A 39 13.33 -19.31 20.19
N GLY A 40 12.35 -19.28 19.31
CA GLY A 40 11.69 -18.06 18.83
C GLY A 40 10.57 -17.66 19.78
N LEU A 41 10.69 -16.52 20.45
CA LEU A 41 9.70 -16.00 21.38
C LEU A 41 8.77 -15.01 20.66
N VAL A 42 7.49 -15.37 20.57
CA VAL A 42 6.43 -14.57 19.93
C VAL A 42 5.46 -14.07 20.98
N GLY A 43 5.20 -12.76 21.00
CA GLY A 43 4.36 -12.08 21.98
C GLY A 43 5.02 -10.81 22.49
N ASP A 44 4.46 -10.21 23.54
CA ASP A 44 5.05 -9.04 24.18
C ASP A 44 6.23 -9.44 25.08
N THR A 45 7.42 -9.35 24.51
CA THR A 45 8.67 -9.65 25.22
C THR A 45 9.29 -8.43 25.90
N SER A 46 8.59 -7.29 25.97
CA SER A 46 9.12 -6.04 26.53
C SER A 46 9.45 -6.15 28.03
N GLY A 47 8.64 -6.91 28.76
CA GLY A 47 8.80 -7.16 30.18
C GLY A 47 9.79 -8.26 30.53
N ILE A 48 10.38 -8.96 29.54
CA ILE A 48 11.34 -10.04 29.81
C ILE A 48 12.73 -9.45 30.04
N ASP A 49 13.31 -9.81 31.16
CA ASP A 49 14.70 -9.50 31.50
C ASP A 49 15.65 -10.42 30.69
N ILE A 50 16.37 -9.81 29.72
CA ILE A 50 17.32 -10.54 28.88
C ILE A 50 18.48 -11.11 29.68
N ASP A 51 18.96 -10.38 30.69
CA ASP A 51 20.11 -10.77 31.47
C ASP A 51 19.77 -11.97 32.34
N LEU A 52 18.54 -12.10 32.80
CA LEU A 52 18.04 -13.29 33.53
C LEU A 52 18.10 -14.53 32.62
N ILE A 53 17.64 -14.44 31.37
CA ILE A 53 17.70 -15.59 30.45
C ILE A 53 19.14 -15.90 30.04
N LYS A 54 19.97 -14.87 29.79
CA LYS A 54 21.40 -15.08 29.47
C LYS A 54 22.20 -15.75 30.60
N ALA A 55 21.77 -15.57 31.86
CA ALA A 55 22.41 -16.17 33.00
C ALA A 55 22.16 -17.69 33.14
N LEU A 56 21.23 -18.26 32.34
CA LEU A 56 20.95 -19.69 32.36
C LEU A 56 22.08 -20.47 31.66
N ASP A 57 22.56 -21.54 32.31
CA ASP A 57 23.67 -22.35 31.78
C ASP A 57 23.45 -22.93 30.39
N ILE A 58 22.21 -23.21 30.04
CA ILE A 58 21.82 -23.73 28.70
C ILE A 58 21.78 -22.68 27.59
N VAL A 59 21.84 -21.39 27.93
CA VAL A 59 21.71 -20.29 26.97
C VAL A 59 23.10 -19.85 26.52
N GLU A 60 23.29 -19.77 25.19
CA GLU A 60 24.49 -19.24 24.58
C GLU A 60 24.35 -17.73 24.38
N ASP A 61 23.22 -17.30 23.79
CA ASP A 61 22.94 -15.88 23.57
C ASP A 61 21.42 -15.60 23.50
N VAL A 62 21.04 -14.37 23.81
CA VAL A 62 19.68 -13.83 23.63
C VAL A 62 19.71 -12.60 22.78
N LYS A 63 18.98 -12.62 21.66
CA LYS A 63 18.89 -11.50 20.73
C LYS A 63 17.47 -10.96 20.70
N ARG A 64 17.29 -9.68 21.03
CA ARG A 64 16.06 -8.98 20.70
C ARG A 64 16.08 -8.69 19.22
N ILE A 65 15.35 -9.49 18.43
CA ILE A 65 15.05 -9.13 17.06
C ILE A 65 13.97 -8.05 17.13
N GLN A 66 14.37 -6.81 17.06
CA GLN A 66 13.45 -5.71 16.89
C GLN A 66 13.14 -5.61 15.40
N GLU A 67 12.01 -6.18 14.99
CA GLU A 67 11.48 -5.87 13.67
C GLU A 67 11.00 -4.41 13.69
N PRO A 68 11.41 -3.57 12.73
CA PRO A 68 11.06 -2.14 12.73
C PRO A 68 9.56 -1.88 12.50
N TYR A 69 8.83 -2.88 12.02
CA TYR A 69 7.37 -2.93 11.87
C TYR A 69 6.88 -4.34 12.21
N LYS A 70 5.71 -4.46 12.82
CA LYS A 70 5.14 -5.74 13.27
C LYS A 70 3.80 -6.03 12.57
N ASN A 71 2.85 -5.08 12.62
CA ASN A 71 1.54 -5.25 12.02
C ASN A 71 1.63 -5.40 10.49
N ALA A 72 2.52 -4.67 9.82
CA ALA A 72 2.73 -4.77 8.38
C ALA A 72 3.64 -5.92 7.96
N ASN A 73 4.21 -6.70 8.89
CA ASN A 73 5.23 -7.70 8.61
C ASN A 73 4.62 -9.09 8.39
N ARG A 74 4.94 -9.71 7.25
CA ARG A 74 4.45 -11.06 6.90
C ARG A 74 4.83 -12.14 7.93
N LYS A 75 5.93 -11.98 8.67
CA LYS A 75 6.32 -12.93 9.72
C LYS A 75 5.28 -13.04 10.83
N PHE A 76 4.55 -11.96 11.12
CA PHE A 76 3.51 -11.92 12.16
C PHE A 76 2.10 -12.10 11.59
N HIS A 77 1.95 -11.96 10.27
CA HIS A 77 0.70 -12.14 9.57
C HIS A 77 0.96 -12.88 8.24
N PRO A 78 1.05 -14.22 8.24
CA PRO A 78 1.43 -15.02 7.06
C PRO A 78 0.44 -14.93 5.90
N GLU A 79 -0.85 -14.80 6.21
CA GLU A 79 -1.94 -14.74 5.23
C GLU A 79 -2.01 -13.37 4.55
N ASP A 80 -2.30 -13.35 3.26
CA ASP A 80 -2.50 -12.11 2.53
C ASP A 80 -3.68 -11.30 3.07
N THR A 81 -3.49 -10.02 3.26
CA THR A 81 -4.59 -9.11 3.60
C THR A 81 -5.47 -8.85 2.36
N VAL A 82 -6.77 -8.99 2.57
CA VAL A 82 -7.79 -8.59 1.61
C VAL A 82 -8.50 -7.34 2.11
N VAL A 83 -8.29 -6.22 1.44
CA VAL A 83 -8.97 -4.96 1.76
C VAL A 83 -10.29 -4.90 1.01
N VAL A 84 -11.40 -4.90 1.75
CA VAL A 84 -12.76 -4.81 1.19
C VAL A 84 -13.14 -3.34 1.03
N ILE A 85 -13.41 -2.92 -0.20
CA ILE A 85 -13.81 -1.55 -0.54
C ILE A 85 -15.33 -1.42 -0.58
N ASP A 86 -16.00 -2.33 -1.27
CA ASP A 86 -17.45 -2.38 -1.39
C ASP A 86 -17.90 -3.84 -1.25
N LYS A 87 -18.67 -4.12 -0.18
CA LYS A 87 -19.15 -5.48 0.10
C LYS A 87 -20.27 -5.89 -0.84
N GLU A 88 -21.14 -4.96 -1.23
CA GLU A 88 -22.30 -5.24 -2.07
C GLU A 88 -21.88 -5.59 -3.51
N LYS A 89 -20.86 -4.90 -4.01
CA LYS A 89 -20.30 -5.10 -5.35
C LYS A 89 -19.13 -6.08 -5.39
N ASP A 90 -18.75 -6.65 -4.25
CA ASP A 90 -17.61 -7.56 -4.08
C ASP A 90 -16.27 -6.96 -4.58
N ILE A 91 -16.07 -5.65 -4.37
CA ILE A 91 -14.82 -4.96 -4.74
C ILE A 91 -13.81 -5.11 -3.61
N LYS A 92 -12.73 -5.84 -3.90
CA LYS A 92 -11.65 -6.18 -2.96
C LYS A 92 -10.29 -6.00 -3.63
N ILE A 93 -9.26 -5.69 -2.84
CA ILE A 93 -7.85 -5.60 -3.31
C ILE A 93 -6.99 -6.50 -2.44
N GLY A 94 -6.11 -7.30 -3.04
CA GLY A 94 -5.24 -8.27 -2.35
C GLY A 94 -5.81 -9.67 -2.27
N GLY A 95 -5.01 -10.64 -1.84
CA GLY A 95 -5.41 -12.04 -1.74
C GLY A 95 -5.88 -12.64 -3.08
N GLY A 96 -5.25 -12.26 -4.19
CA GLY A 96 -5.63 -12.68 -5.55
C GLY A 96 -6.70 -11.81 -6.23
N ASN A 97 -7.30 -10.85 -5.50
CA ASN A 97 -8.21 -9.87 -6.09
C ASN A 97 -7.42 -8.73 -6.72
N PHE A 98 -7.74 -8.41 -7.97
CA PHE A 98 -7.08 -7.36 -8.74
C PHE A 98 -8.08 -6.30 -9.16
N GLN A 99 -7.75 -5.02 -8.91
CA GLN A 99 -8.63 -3.91 -9.28
C GLN A 99 -7.92 -2.88 -10.14
N ILE A 100 -8.68 -2.21 -10.99
CA ILE A 100 -8.21 -1.06 -11.78
C ILE A 100 -8.91 0.19 -11.28
N ILE A 101 -8.11 1.12 -10.77
CA ILE A 101 -8.53 2.43 -10.31
C ILE A 101 -8.20 3.43 -11.42
N ALA A 102 -9.18 4.13 -11.97
CA ALA A 102 -8.93 5.05 -13.07
C ALA A 102 -9.75 6.34 -12.94
N GLY A 103 -9.26 7.43 -13.55
CA GLY A 103 -9.92 8.71 -13.55
C GLY A 103 -8.94 9.87 -13.71
N PRO A 104 -9.40 11.13 -13.65
CA PRO A 104 -8.56 12.29 -13.94
C PRO A 104 -7.53 12.54 -12.84
N CYS A 105 -6.39 13.16 -13.20
CA CYS A 105 -5.42 13.62 -12.20
C CYS A 105 -6.09 14.59 -11.22
N SER A 106 -6.76 15.62 -11.73
CA SER A 106 -7.56 16.54 -10.95
C SER A 106 -9.01 16.61 -11.46
N VAL A 107 -9.93 16.85 -10.53
CA VAL A 107 -11.30 17.20 -10.88
C VAL A 107 -11.32 18.66 -11.32
N GLU A 108 -11.81 18.92 -12.54
CA GLU A 108 -11.78 20.24 -13.19
C GLU A 108 -13.19 20.78 -13.43
N SER A 109 -14.15 19.91 -13.75
CA SER A 109 -15.57 20.23 -13.91
C SER A 109 -16.43 18.97 -13.70
N GLU A 110 -17.74 19.17 -13.57
CA GLU A 110 -18.71 18.08 -13.50
C GLU A 110 -18.72 17.26 -14.78
N GLU A 111 -18.76 17.95 -15.94
CA GLU A 111 -18.75 17.31 -17.25
C GLU A 111 -17.52 16.45 -17.46
N GLN A 112 -16.34 16.96 -17.09
CA GLN A 112 -15.08 16.21 -17.18
C GLN A 112 -15.11 14.95 -16.32
N VAL A 113 -15.38 15.08 -15.02
CA VAL A 113 -15.27 13.92 -14.10
C VAL A 113 -16.36 12.89 -14.35
N CYS A 114 -17.59 13.30 -14.64
CA CYS A 114 -18.69 12.37 -14.96
C CYS A 114 -18.47 11.67 -16.31
N GLY A 115 -18.04 12.40 -17.33
CA GLY A 115 -17.74 11.80 -18.64
C GLY A 115 -16.60 10.80 -18.57
N ILE A 116 -15.51 11.13 -17.86
CA ILE A 116 -14.39 10.20 -17.63
C ILE A 116 -14.85 8.99 -16.81
N ALA A 117 -15.63 9.19 -15.73
CA ALA A 117 -16.11 8.11 -14.89
C ALA A 117 -16.89 7.06 -15.68
N GLN A 118 -17.83 7.49 -16.54
CA GLN A 118 -18.58 6.58 -17.42
C GLN A 118 -17.67 5.85 -18.41
N ALA A 119 -16.70 6.54 -19.00
CA ALA A 119 -15.79 5.96 -19.98
C ALA A 119 -14.88 4.90 -19.33
N VAL A 120 -14.25 5.19 -18.18
CA VAL A 120 -13.37 4.24 -17.52
C VAL A 120 -14.12 3.04 -16.95
N GLN A 121 -15.36 3.25 -16.45
CA GLN A 121 -16.23 2.16 -16.01
C GLN A 121 -16.54 1.20 -17.15
N LYS A 122 -16.92 1.73 -18.32
CA LYS A 122 -17.22 0.93 -19.51
C LYS A 122 -16.01 0.10 -19.95
N SER A 123 -14.80 0.61 -19.77
CA SER A 123 -13.56 -0.10 -20.08
C SER A 123 -13.13 -1.10 -18.99
N GLY A 124 -13.80 -1.14 -17.83
CA GLY A 124 -13.55 -2.14 -16.78
C GLY A 124 -12.80 -1.61 -15.55
N ALA A 125 -12.70 -0.31 -15.37
CA ALA A 125 -12.31 0.25 -14.06
C ALA A 125 -13.41 -0.03 -13.03
N THR A 126 -12.99 -0.37 -11.82
CA THR A 126 -13.89 -0.70 -10.71
C THR A 126 -13.96 0.38 -9.65
N LEU A 127 -12.96 1.26 -9.60
CA LEU A 127 -12.92 2.43 -8.71
C LEU A 127 -12.58 3.68 -9.53
N LEU A 128 -13.19 4.80 -9.15
CA LEU A 128 -12.89 6.11 -9.71
C LEU A 128 -11.86 6.83 -8.87
N ARG A 129 -10.78 7.32 -9.49
CA ARG A 129 -9.87 8.25 -8.84
C ARG A 129 -10.10 9.67 -9.33
N GLY A 130 -9.82 10.64 -8.49
CA GLY A 130 -9.77 12.06 -8.87
C GLY A 130 -9.20 12.90 -7.74
N GLY A 131 -8.31 13.85 -8.06
CA GLY A 131 -7.74 14.76 -7.07
C GLY A 131 -8.63 15.98 -6.88
N ALA A 132 -9.24 16.14 -5.71
CA ALA A 132 -9.97 17.36 -5.33
C ALA A 132 -9.01 18.42 -4.76
N PHE A 133 -8.01 17.99 -4.02
CA PHE A 133 -6.91 18.79 -3.50
C PHE A 133 -5.61 18.42 -4.22
N LYS A 134 -4.76 19.38 -4.55
CA LYS A 134 -3.54 19.14 -5.32
C LYS A 134 -2.29 19.69 -4.64
N PRO A 135 -1.33 18.82 -4.26
CA PRO A 135 -0.03 19.25 -3.74
C PRO A 135 0.84 19.75 -4.90
N ARG A 136 0.97 21.06 -5.04
CA ARG A 136 1.76 21.66 -6.13
C ARG A 136 3.09 22.22 -5.63
N THR A 137 4.14 22.01 -6.42
CA THR A 137 5.46 22.60 -6.15
C THR A 137 5.43 24.12 -6.32
N SER A 138 4.63 24.62 -7.29
CA SER A 138 4.42 26.03 -7.51
C SER A 138 3.10 26.49 -6.87
N PRO A 139 3.09 27.58 -6.08
CA PRO A 139 1.86 28.14 -5.51
C PRO A 139 0.93 28.75 -6.57
N TYR A 140 1.44 29.02 -7.76
CA TYR A 140 0.67 29.58 -8.89
C TYR A 140 0.00 28.52 -9.75
N ALA A 141 0.34 27.24 -9.57
CA ALA A 141 -0.31 26.14 -10.29
C ALA A 141 -1.72 25.89 -9.74
N PHE A 142 -2.57 25.24 -10.54
CA PHE A 142 -3.91 24.84 -10.13
C PHE A 142 -3.89 24.00 -8.86
N GLN A 143 -4.57 24.45 -7.81
CA GLN A 143 -4.56 23.83 -6.47
C GLN A 143 -5.69 22.81 -6.25
N GLY A 144 -6.49 22.52 -7.28
CA GLY A 144 -7.70 21.70 -7.18
C GLY A 144 -8.93 22.52 -6.76
N LEU A 145 -10.11 21.96 -7.00
CA LEU A 145 -11.39 22.57 -6.63
C LEU A 145 -11.75 22.39 -5.14
N ARG A 146 -10.91 21.69 -4.40
CA ARG A 146 -11.06 21.47 -2.95
C ARG A 146 -12.42 20.81 -2.62
N ALA A 147 -13.18 21.36 -1.68
CA ALA A 147 -14.48 20.81 -1.27
C ALA A 147 -15.47 20.68 -2.43
N GLU A 148 -15.44 21.61 -3.41
CA GLU A 148 -16.26 21.50 -4.61
C GLU A 148 -15.86 20.29 -5.45
N GLY A 149 -14.56 20.02 -5.60
CA GLY A 149 -14.07 18.83 -6.30
C GLY A 149 -14.51 17.53 -5.65
N LEU A 150 -14.64 17.49 -4.31
CA LEU A 150 -15.19 16.32 -3.61
C LEU A 150 -16.69 16.13 -3.93
N LYS A 151 -17.49 17.21 -3.98
CA LYS A 151 -18.89 17.11 -4.39
C LYS A 151 -19.04 16.56 -5.81
N LEU A 152 -18.22 17.05 -6.75
CA LEU A 152 -18.23 16.56 -8.13
C LEU A 152 -17.82 15.08 -8.24
N LEU A 153 -16.89 14.61 -7.41
CA LEU A 153 -16.57 13.19 -7.31
C LEU A 153 -17.75 12.37 -6.79
N LEU A 154 -18.49 12.90 -5.81
CA LEU A 154 -19.70 12.24 -5.28
C LEU A 154 -20.82 12.18 -6.32
N GLU A 155 -20.99 13.20 -7.18
CA GLU A 155 -21.93 13.13 -8.29
C GLU A 155 -21.51 12.05 -9.31
N ALA A 156 -20.23 11.98 -9.66
CA ALA A 156 -19.70 10.91 -10.52
C ALA A 156 -19.90 9.50 -9.89
N LYS A 157 -19.72 9.37 -8.56
CA LYS A 157 -20.03 8.14 -7.80
C LYS A 157 -21.51 7.78 -7.89
N LYS A 158 -22.43 8.73 -7.72
CA LYS A 158 -23.87 8.49 -7.85
C LYS A 158 -24.23 8.01 -9.27
N LEU A 159 -23.63 8.62 -10.29
CA LEU A 159 -23.88 8.30 -11.69
C LEU A 159 -23.41 6.90 -12.08
N THR A 160 -22.24 6.48 -11.61
CA THR A 160 -21.60 5.22 -12.01
C THR A 160 -21.71 4.13 -10.95
N GLY A 161 -21.94 4.50 -9.71
CA GLY A 161 -21.86 3.61 -8.58
C GLY A 161 -20.43 3.14 -8.24
N MET A 162 -19.39 3.65 -8.88
CA MET A 162 -18.00 3.28 -8.53
C MET A 162 -17.60 3.91 -7.20
N PRO A 163 -16.97 3.16 -6.29
CA PRO A 163 -16.30 3.74 -5.13
C PRO A 163 -15.23 4.74 -5.56
N ILE A 164 -15.03 5.80 -4.76
CA ILE A 164 -14.08 6.87 -5.06
C ILE A 164 -12.81 6.79 -4.23
N VAL A 165 -11.69 7.11 -4.88
CA VAL A 165 -10.36 7.24 -4.29
C VAL A 165 -9.89 8.67 -4.48
N THR A 166 -9.62 9.40 -3.40
CA THR A 166 -9.12 10.78 -3.49
C THR A 166 -8.10 11.09 -2.41
N GLU A 167 -7.18 12.02 -2.71
CA GLU A 167 -6.06 12.35 -1.84
C GLU A 167 -6.45 13.34 -0.76
N ILE A 168 -6.10 13.01 0.49
CA ILE A 168 -6.10 13.93 1.62
C ILE A 168 -4.72 14.59 1.75
N MET A 169 -4.70 15.89 2.02
CA MET A 169 -3.46 16.64 2.16
C MET A 169 -3.18 17.06 3.58
N ASP A 170 -4.23 17.30 4.37
CA ASP A 170 -4.16 17.86 5.72
C ASP A 170 -5.31 17.32 6.59
N LEU A 171 -5.05 17.19 7.89
CA LEU A 171 -6.03 16.69 8.87
C LEU A 171 -7.32 17.53 8.93
N SER A 172 -7.23 18.83 8.72
CA SER A 172 -8.39 19.73 8.72
C SER A 172 -9.41 19.37 7.63
N GLN A 173 -8.99 18.62 6.61
CA GLN A 173 -9.86 18.17 5.52
C GLN A 173 -10.64 16.88 5.87
N LEU A 174 -10.24 16.15 6.91
CA LEU A 174 -10.80 14.83 7.24
C LEU A 174 -12.33 14.81 7.36
N PRO A 175 -13.00 15.83 7.95
CA PRO A 175 -14.47 15.89 7.99
C PRO A 175 -15.14 15.92 6.62
N LEU A 176 -14.43 16.36 5.56
CA LEU A 176 -14.95 16.39 4.19
C LEU A 176 -14.90 15.01 3.50
N PHE A 177 -14.20 14.04 4.10
CA PHE A 177 -13.97 12.70 3.53
C PHE A 177 -14.97 11.65 4.03
N GLU A 178 -16.06 12.05 4.67
CA GLU A 178 -17.06 11.13 5.23
C GLU A 178 -17.61 10.17 4.17
N ASP A 179 -17.93 10.65 2.97
CA ASP A 179 -18.50 9.88 1.86
C ASP A 179 -17.45 9.30 0.88
N VAL A 180 -16.16 9.52 1.16
CA VAL A 180 -15.06 8.96 0.40
C VAL A 180 -14.83 7.50 0.80
N ASP A 181 -14.67 6.60 -0.18
CA ASP A 181 -14.52 5.16 0.08
C ASP A 181 -13.09 4.78 0.41
N VAL A 182 -12.11 5.35 -0.28
CA VAL A 182 -10.67 5.10 -0.08
C VAL A 182 -9.94 6.44 0.03
N ILE A 183 -9.25 6.64 1.13
CA ILE A 183 -8.43 7.84 1.32
C ILE A 183 -7.01 7.58 0.81
N GLN A 184 -6.58 8.36 -0.18
CA GLN A 184 -5.21 8.30 -0.66
C GLN A 184 -4.31 9.22 0.15
N VAL A 185 -3.17 8.69 0.60
CA VAL A 185 -2.03 9.46 1.11
C VAL A 185 -1.01 9.60 -0.01
N GLY A 186 -0.79 10.81 -0.47
CA GLY A 186 0.14 11.10 -1.56
C GLY A 186 1.61 10.87 -1.15
N ALA A 187 2.46 10.67 -2.16
CA ALA A 187 3.88 10.37 -1.96
C ALA A 187 4.64 11.42 -1.11
N ARG A 188 4.22 12.68 -1.17
CA ARG A 188 4.79 13.77 -0.36
C ARG A 188 4.39 13.72 1.11
N ASN A 189 3.27 13.04 1.42
CA ASN A 189 2.73 12.87 2.77
C ASN A 189 3.00 11.47 3.35
N MET A 190 3.75 10.61 2.66
CA MET A 190 4.06 9.26 3.16
C MET A 190 4.70 9.28 4.56
N GLN A 191 5.50 10.29 4.86
CA GLN A 191 6.16 10.46 6.16
C GLN A 191 5.53 11.55 7.02
N ASN A 192 4.32 11.99 6.70
CA ASN A 192 3.55 12.87 7.58
C ASN A 192 2.92 12.02 8.71
N PHE A 193 3.72 11.65 9.70
CA PHE A 193 3.34 10.70 10.75
C PHE A 193 2.13 11.17 11.56
N GLU A 194 1.93 12.47 11.74
CA GLU A 194 0.74 12.99 12.44
C GLU A 194 -0.54 12.74 11.62
N LEU A 195 -0.49 12.90 10.30
CA LEU A 195 -1.57 12.50 9.41
C LEU A 195 -1.82 10.98 9.48
N LEU A 196 -0.75 10.16 9.38
CA LEU A 196 -0.86 8.71 9.39
C LEU A 196 -1.46 8.18 10.70
N LYS A 197 -1.05 8.72 11.85
CA LYS A 197 -1.63 8.35 13.16
C LYS A 197 -3.14 8.58 13.20
N GLN A 198 -3.61 9.75 12.73
CA GLN A 198 -5.03 10.05 12.72
C GLN A 198 -5.82 9.16 11.74
N LEU A 199 -5.24 8.85 10.57
CA LEU A 199 -5.84 7.90 9.63
C LEU A 199 -5.86 6.46 10.19
N GLY A 200 -5.00 6.17 11.16
CA GLY A 200 -5.04 4.91 11.93
C GLY A 200 -6.28 4.75 12.80
N HIS A 201 -6.93 5.83 13.20
CA HIS A 201 -8.12 5.80 14.07
C HIS A 201 -9.45 5.79 13.31
N ILE A 202 -9.43 5.82 11.99
CA ILE A 202 -10.64 5.77 11.16
C ILE A 202 -10.82 4.39 10.53
N ASN A 203 -12.07 3.99 10.28
CA ASN A 203 -12.36 2.70 9.65
C ASN A 203 -12.61 2.86 8.13
N LYS A 204 -11.62 3.40 7.41
CA LYS A 204 -11.65 3.52 5.95
C LYS A 204 -10.36 2.94 5.36
N PRO A 205 -10.43 2.30 4.18
CA PRO A 205 -9.23 1.89 3.45
C PRO A 205 -8.32 3.08 3.14
N ILE A 206 -7.01 2.88 3.35
CA ILE A 206 -5.98 3.89 3.07
C ILE A 206 -5.09 3.39 1.93
N LEU A 207 -5.02 4.15 0.86
CA LEU A 207 -4.07 3.94 -0.23
C LEU A 207 -2.81 4.77 0.04
N LEU A 208 -1.74 4.11 0.47
CA LEU A 208 -0.48 4.75 0.85
C LEU A 208 0.51 4.70 -0.32
N LYS A 209 0.80 5.85 -0.91
CA LYS A 209 1.77 5.98 -2.01
C LYS A 209 3.20 6.10 -1.50
N ARG A 210 4.11 5.30 -2.07
CA ARG A 210 5.55 5.36 -1.78
C ARG A 210 6.12 6.74 -2.05
N GLY A 211 6.92 7.24 -1.14
CA GLY A 211 7.65 8.51 -1.28
C GLY A 211 8.68 8.46 -2.40
N LEU A 212 8.98 9.62 -2.96
CA LEU A 212 9.82 9.76 -4.17
C LEU A 212 11.27 9.27 -3.98
N ALA A 213 11.77 9.23 -2.75
CA ALA A 213 13.12 8.80 -2.39
C ALA A 213 13.10 7.81 -1.21
N SER A 214 11.96 7.12 -1.02
CA SER A 214 11.76 6.26 0.13
C SER A 214 12.08 4.80 -0.20
N THR A 215 12.73 4.14 0.75
CA THR A 215 12.96 2.69 0.71
C THR A 215 11.66 1.92 0.93
N LEU A 216 11.66 0.62 0.63
CA LEU A 216 10.51 -0.25 0.94
C LEU A 216 10.28 -0.36 2.45
N GLN A 217 11.36 -0.37 3.24
CA GLN A 217 11.27 -0.37 4.70
C GLN A 217 10.57 0.88 5.23
N GLU A 218 10.90 2.07 4.73
CA GLU A 218 10.23 3.31 5.11
C GLU A 218 8.75 3.32 4.74
N LEU A 219 8.38 2.75 3.58
CA LEU A 219 6.99 2.57 3.18
C LEU A 219 6.24 1.66 4.16
N LEU A 220 6.84 0.53 4.55
CA LEU A 220 6.24 -0.41 5.51
C LEU A 220 6.17 0.18 6.93
N MET A 221 7.15 0.96 7.34
CA MET A 221 7.09 1.70 8.61
C MET A 221 5.99 2.76 8.60
N SER A 222 5.75 3.42 7.46
CA SER A 222 4.63 4.36 7.32
C SER A 222 3.28 3.64 7.38
N ALA A 223 3.15 2.46 6.77
CA ALA A 223 1.98 1.61 6.92
C ALA A 223 1.77 1.18 8.37
N GLU A 224 2.84 0.84 9.08
CA GLU A 224 2.81 0.48 10.51
C GLU A 224 2.22 1.59 11.37
N TYR A 225 2.52 2.88 11.08
CA TYR A 225 1.91 4.01 11.81
C TYR A 225 0.38 4.04 11.69
N ILE A 226 -0.16 3.71 10.53
CA ILE A 226 -1.62 3.61 10.33
C ILE A 226 -2.17 2.40 11.07
N MET A 227 -1.51 1.24 10.92
CA MET A 227 -1.97 -0.03 11.50
C MET A 227 -1.88 -0.03 13.03
N ALA A 228 -0.88 0.60 13.61
CA ALA A 228 -0.73 0.77 15.05
C ALA A 228 -1.88 1.58 15.68
N GLY A 229 -2.57 2.43 14.90
CA GLY A 229 -3.79 3.13 15.30
C GLY A 229 -5.05 2.25 15.28
N GLY A 230 -4.96 1.03 14.74
CA GLY A 230 -6.07 0.07 14.64
C GLY A 230 -6.64 -0.11 13.23
N ASN A 231 -6.24 0.71 12.25
CA ASN A 231 -6.71 0.59 10.87
C ASN A 231 -5.85 -0.40 10.07
N MET A 232 -6.34 -1.61 9.93
CA MET A 232 -5.63 -2.68 9.18
C MET A 232 -5.90 -2.63 7.66
N ASN A 233 -6.76 -1.74 7.16
CA ASN A 233 -7.15 -1.64 5.77
C ASN A 233 -6.18 -0.75 4.97
N VAL A 234 -4.94 -1.17 4.84
CA VAL A 234 -3.90 -0.42 4.13
C VAL A 234 -3.56 -1.09 2.80
N ILE A 235 -3.55 -0.30 1.74
CA ILE A 235 -3.13 -0.68 0.38
C ILE A 235 -1.86 0.10 0.06
N LEU A 236 -0.80 -0.58 -0.28
CA LEU A 236 0.46 0.05 -0.69
C LEU A 236 0.41 0.41 -2.18
N CYS A 237 1.10 1.48 -2.57
CA CYS A 237 1.18 1.88 -3.98
C CYS A 237 2.61 2.25 -4.38
N GLU A 238 3.21 1.45 -5.25
CA GLU A 238 4.44 1.82 -5.96
C GLU A 238 4.10 2.83 -7.05
N ARG A 239 4.88 3.93 -7.14
CA ARG A 239 4.62 5.02 -8.09
C ARG A 239 5.89 5.63 -8.70
N GLY A 240 6.98 4.91 -8.64
CA GLY A 240 8.30 5.35 -9.09
C GLY A 240 9.08 6.12 -8.01
N ILE A 241 10.37 5.99 -8.09
CA ILE A 241 11.35 6.64 -7.23
C ILE A 241 12.29 7.52 -8.06
N ARG A 242 12.84 8.55 -7.45
CA ARG A 242 13.88 9.37 -8.06
C ARG A 242 15.18 8.57 -8.14
N THR A 243 15.75 8.55 -9.33
CA THR A 243 17.08 7.98 -9.60
C THR A 243 17.93 9.00 -10.34
N PHE A 244 19.07 8.60 -10.81
CA PHE A 244 19.93 9.43 -11.68
C PHE A 244 19.35 9.58 -13.11
N GLU A 245 18.40 8.71 -13.51
CA GLU A 245 17.76 8.77 -14.83
C GLU A 245 16.74 9.91 -14.88
N THR A 246 16.74 10.67 -15.98
CA THR A 246 15.93 11.88 -16.16
C THR A 246 14.97 11.82 -17.35
N TYR A 247 15.00 10.75 -18.16
CA TYR A 247 14.11 10.59 -19.29
C TYR A 247 12.65 10.45 -18.85
N THR A 248 12.41 9.67 -17.79
CA THR A 248 11.11 9.57 -17.14
C THR A 248 11.06 10.44 -15.88
N ARG A 249 9.86 10.84 -15.48
CA ARG A 249 9.66 11.64 -14.26
C ARG A 249 10.22 10.95 -13.02
N ASN A 250 10.05 9.63 -12.92
CA ASN A 250 10.64 8.75 -11.92
C ASN A 250 10.91 7.39 -12.57
N THR A 251 11.77 6.59 -11.97
CA THR A 251 11.99 5.21 -12.36
C THR A 251 10.95 4.33 -11.66
N LEU A 252 10.13 3.61 -12.41
CA LEU A 252 9.20 2.63 -11.83
C LEU A 252 9.99 1.43 -11.29
N ASP A 253 9.90 1.19 -9.99
CA ASP A 253 10.50 0.05 -9.32
C ASP A 253 9.54 -1.16 -9.37
N VAL A 254 9.52 -1.87 -10.50
CA VAL A 254 8.67 -3.06 -10.67
C VAL A 254 9.09 -4.17 -9.68
N SER A 255 10.36 -4.22 -9.30
CA SER A 255 10.88 -5.20 -8.33
C SER A 255 10.30 -5.00 -6.91
N ALA A 256 9.79 -3.81 -6.62
CA ALA A 256 9.08 -3.52 -5.37
C ALA A 256 7.85 -4.43 -5.17
N VAL A 257 7.18 -4.85 -6.23
CA VAL A 257 5.98 -5.69 -6.14
C VAL A 257 6.27 -7.04 -5.49
N PRO A 258 7.12 -7.92 -6.04
CA PRO A 258 7.45 -9.20 -5.40
C PRO A 258 8.22 -9.01 -4.09
N ALA A 259 9.04 -7.97 -3.95
CA ALA A 259 9.77 -7.70 -2.71
C ALA A 259 8.81 -7.37 -1.55
N ILE A 260 7.83 -6.50 -1.78
CA ILE A 260 6.81 -6.16 -0.77
C ILE A 260 6.01 -7.41 -0.38
N LYS A 261 5.60 -8.24 -1.35
CA LYS A 261 4.87 -9.48 -1.06
C LYS A 261 5.68 -10.46 -0.19
N THR A 262 7.01 -10.45 -0.30
CA THR A 262 7.89 -11.23 0.58
C THR A 262 7.97 -10.63 2.00
N LEU A 263 7.97 -9.30 2.12
CA LEU A 263 8.19 -8.59 3.38
C LEU A 263 6.89 -8.36 4.17
N SER A 264 5.76 -8.22 3.47
CA SER A 264 4.48 -7.80 4.01
C SER A 264 3.32 -8.63 3.43
N HIS A 265 2.24 -8.69 4.16
CA HIS A 265 0.96 -9.29 3.75
C HIS A 265 0.02 -8.27 3.10
N LEU A 266 0.38 -6.97 3.12
CA LEU A 266 -0.45 -5.90 2.59
C LEU A 266 -0.50 -5.93 1.06
N PRO A 267 -1.68 -5.66 0.45
CA PRO A 267 -1.79 -5.58 -0.99
C PRO A 267 -0.98 -4.41 -1.54
N ILE A 268 -0.38 -4.60 -2.72
CA ILE A 268 0.37 -3.58 -3.44
C ILE A 268 -0.19 -3.36 -4.84
N ILE A 269 -0.56 -2.11 -5.14
CA ILE A 269 -0.92 -1.66 -6.49
C ILE A 269 0.18 -0.78 -7.08
N VAL A 270 0.11 -0.53 -8.38
CA VAL A 270 1.13 0.25 -9.10
C VAL A 270 0.49 1.43 -9.84
N ASP A 271 1.16 2.57 -9.79
CA ASP A 271 0.82 3.80 -10.52
C ASP A 271 1.83 4.06 -11.64
N PRO A 272 1.60 3.55 -12.85
CA PRO A 272 2.49 3.75 -13.98
C PRO A 272 2.45 5.18 -14.52
N SER A 273 1.34 5.90 -14.31
CA SER A 273 1.16 7.29 -14.78
C SER A 273 2.13 8.25 -14.08
N HIS A 274 2.12 8.26 -12.74
CA HIS A 274 3.03 9.10 -11.97
C HIS A 274 4.47 8.60 -11.95
N ALA A 275 4.69 7.30 -12.21
CA ALA A 275 6.03 6.77 -12.33
C ALA A 275 6.74 7.36 -13.54
N THR A 276 6.21 7.16 -14.73
CA THR A 276 6.88 7.55 -15.96
C THR A 276 6.69 9.03 -16.31
N GLY A 277 5.51 9.59 -16.03
CA GLY A 277 5.16 10.95 -16.45
C GLY A 277 4.92 11.09 -17.97
N ILE A 278 4.83 9.97 -18.69
CA ILE A 278 4.72 9.90 -20.15
C ILE A 278 3.63 8.90 -20.52
N SER A 279 2.56 9.37 -21.16
CA SER A 279 1.38 8.54 -21.48
C SER A 279 1.71 7.28 -22.30
N LYS A 280 2.62 7.39 -23.27
CA LYS A 280 3.06 6.25 -24.11
C LYS A 280 3.72 5.11 -23.32
N LEU A 281 4.27 5.40 -22.13
CA LEU A 281 4.92 4.42 -21.28
C LEU A 281 3.98 3.79 -20.25
N VAL A 282 2.78 4.33 -20.07
CA VAL A 282 1.81 3.80 -19.11
C VAL A 282 1.43 2.35 -19.44
N LYS A 283 1.11 2.06 -20.69
CA LYS A 283 0.73 0.71 -21.14
C LYS A 283 1.79 -0.35 -20.86
N PRO A 284 3.04 -0.24 -21.33
CA PRO A 284 4.07 -1.25 -21.06
C PRO A 284 4.38 -1.39 -19.58
N MET A 285 4.33 -0.31 -18.79
CA MET A 285 4.56 -0.37 -17.34
C MET A 285 3.38 -0.99 -16.58
N ALA A 286 2.14 -0.75 -17.02
CA ALA A 286 0.97 -1.46 -16.49
C ALA A 286 1.07 -2.98 -16.72
N PHE A 287 1.55 -3.39 -17.89
CA PHE A 287 1.76 -4.80 -18.22
C PHE A 287 2.86 -5.43 -17.35
N ALA A 288 3.99 -4.74 -17.21
CA ALA A 288 5.10 -5.19 -16.36
C ALA A 288 4.65 -5.35 -14.88
N ALA A 289 3.93 -4.36 -14.35
CA ALA A 289 3.39 -4.40 -12.99
C ALA A 289 2.40 -5.55 -12.79
N THR A 290 1.51 -5.78 -13.76
CA THR A 290 0.55 -6.90 -13.74
C THR A 290 1.28 -8.24 -13.76
N ALA A 291 2.25 -8.41 -14.65
CA ALA A 291 3.06 -9.63 -14.74
C ALA A 291 3.87 -9.89 -13.46
N ALA A 292 4.38 -8.84 -12.81
CA ALA A 292 5.09 -8.93 -11.53
C ALA A 292 4.19 -9.31 -10.34
N GLY A 293 2.87 -9.40 -10.52
CA GLY A 293 1.92 -9.83 -9.50
C GLY A 293 1.33 -8.70 -8.66
N ALA A 294 1.26 -7.47 -9.17
CA ALA A 294 0.55 -6.39 -8.50
C ALA A 294 -0.93 -6.76 -8.25
N ASP A 295 -1.50 -6.27 -7.15
CA ASP A 295 -2.92 -6.47 -6.79
C ASP A 295 -3.85 -5.45 -7.45
N GLY A 296 -3.31 -4.58 -8.28
CA GLY A 296 -4.07 -3.59 -9.05
C GLY A 296 -3.21 -2.51 -9.66
N LEU A 297 -3.89 -1.64 -10.38
CA LEU A 297 -3.30 -0.46 -11.03
C LEU A 297 -4.10 0.78 -10.69
N ILE A 298 -3.41 1.94 -10.61
CA ILE A 298 -4.05 3.26 -10.56
C ILE A 298 -3.55 4.10 -11.72
N ILE A 299 -4.44 4.50 -12.63
CA ILE A 299 -4.10 5.10 -13.92
C ILE A 299 -4.84 6.43 -14.11
N GLU A 300 -4.12 7.42 -14.63
CA GLU A 300 -4.71 8.71 -14.97
C GLU A 300 -5.31 8.69 -16.37
N VAL A 301 -6.57 9.12 -16.44
CA VAL A 301 -7.34 9.21 -17.68
C VAL A 301 -7.96 10.60 -17.78
N HIS A 302 -7.86 11.23 -18.95
CA HIS A 302 -8.43 12.52 -19.22
C HIS A 302 -9.07 12.54 -20.62
N ASN A 303 -10.22 13.15 -20.76
CA ASN A 303 -10.93 13.26 -22.04
C ASN A 303 -10.22 14.18 -23.04
N ASP A 304 -9.43 15.14 -22.54
CA ASP A 304 -8.62 16.08 -23.33
C ASP A 304 -7.28 16.33 -22.62
N PRO A 305 -6.29 15.41 -22.72
CA PRO A 305 -5.02 15.53 -22.02
C PRO A 305 -4.20 16.77 -22.37
N GLU A 306 -4.37 17.32 -23.57
CA GLU A 306 -3.61 18.50 -24.04
C GLU A 306 -4.01 19.77 -23.28
N HIS A 307 -5.27 19.88 -22.87
CA HIS A 307 -5.81 21.02 -22.12
C HIS A 307 -6.02 20.75 -20.63
N ALA A 308 -5.55 19.60 -20.13
CA ALA A 308 -5.68 19.26 -18.72
C ALA A 308 -4.96 20.27 -17.81
N LEU A 309 -5.63 20.70 -16.75
CA LEU A 309 -5.05 21.64 -15.75
C LEU A 309 -3.93 20.99 -14.92
N CYS A 310 -3.85 19.66 -14.93
CA CYS A 310 -2.88 18.90 -14.15
C CYS A 310 -2.45 17.62 -14.86
N ASP A 311 -1.13 17.40 -14.95
CA ASP A 311 -0.47 16.15 -15.38
C ASP A 311 -0.99 15.57 -16.73
N GLY A 312 -1.37 16.43 -17.69
CA GLY A 312 -1.83 16.03 -19.03
C GLY A 312 -0.88 15.10 -19.77
N PRO A 313 0.44 15.35 -19.82
CA PRO A 313 1.40 14.51 -20.56
C PRO A 313 1.44 13.04 -20.17
N GLN A 314 1.01 12.69 -18.95
CA GLN A 314 0.96 11.31 -18.46
C GLN A 314 -0.44 10.69 -18.50
N SER A 315 -1.48 11.49 -18.74
CA SER A 315 -2.85 11.02 -18.80
C SER A 315 -3.15 10.29 -20.10
N LEU A 316 -3.86 9.19 -20.01
CA LEU A 316 -4.37 8.45 -21.17
C LEU A 316 -5.69 9.08 -21.64
N THR A 317 -6.00 8.97 -22.95
CA THR A 317 -7.38 9.14 -23.40
C THR A 317 -8.22 7.92 -22.98
N PRO A 318 -9.57 8.02 -22.96
CA PRO A 318 -10.44 6.88 -22.70
C PRO A 318 -10.18 5.67 -23.61
N GLU A 319 -9.88 5.90 -24.90
CA GLU A 319 -9.60 4.85 -25.88
C GLU A 319 -8.25 4.16 -25.58
N ALA A 320 -7.22 4.95 -25.24
CA ALA A 320 -5.92 4.40 -24.87
C ALA A 320 -6.02 3.61 -23.54
N PHE A 321 -6.86 4.05 -22.62
CA PHE A 321 -7.13 3.33 -21.38
C PHE A 321 -7.83 1.99 -21.63
N ASP A 322 -8.84 1.95 -22.51
CA ASP A 322 -9.54 0.71 -22.90
C ASP A 322 -8.55 -0.33 -23.47
N ASP A 323 -7.62 0.12 -24.31
CA ASP A 323 -6.56 -0.74 -24.86
C ASP A 323 -5.60 -1.28 -23.77
N VAL A 324 -5.28 -0.46 -22.77
CA VAL A 324 -4.50 -0.91 -21.59
C VAL A 324 -5.25 -1.99 -20.82
N VAL A 325 -6.54 -1.79 -20.53
CA VAL A 325 -7.35 -2.75 -19.76
C VAL A 325 -7.45 -4.10 -20.46
N LYS A 326 -7.68 -4.09 -21.79
CA LYS A 326 -7.72 -5.32 -22.61
C LYS A 326 -6.39 -6.10 -22.50
N GLY A 327 -5.27 -5.41 -22.63
CA GLY A 327 -3.95 -6.02 -22.51
C GLY A 327 -3.65 -6.53 -21.10
N VAL A 328 -3.99 -5.76 -20.07
CA VAL A 328 -3.86 -6.19 -18.67
C VAL A 328 -4.64 -7.47 -18.40
N ASN A 329 -5.90 -7.55 -18.86
CA ASN A 329 -6.73 -8.74 -18.71
C ASN A 329 -6.14 -9.96 -19.42
N SER A 330 -5.43 -9.77 -20.53
CA SER A 330 -4.75 -10.86 -21.25
C SER A 330 -3.50 -11.36 -20.51
N ILE A 331 -2.83 -10.51 -19.74
CA ILE A 331 -1.60 -10.84 -19.00
C ILE A 331 -1.91 -11.43 -17.62
N ARG A 332 -2.98 -11.00 -16.95
CA ARG A 332 -3.36 -11.46 -15.60
C ARG A 332 -3.30 -12.98 -15.36
N PRO A 333 -3.72 -13.87 -16.29
CA PRO A 333 -3.62 -15.30 -16.10
C PRO A 333 -2.19 -15.80 -15.89
N PHE A 334 -1.19 -15.07 -16.39
CA PHE A 334 0.23 -15.39 -16.32
C PHE A 334 0.98 -14.59 -15.24
N ALA A 335 0.27 -13.75 -14.48
CA ALA A 335 0.89 -12.94 -13.43
C ALA A 335 1.56 -13.82 -12.36
N TYR A 336 2.68 -13.34 -11.84
CA TYR A 336 3.38 -13.99 -10.75
C TYR A 336 2.45 -14.12 -9.53
N LYS A 337 2.37 -15.32 -8.99
CA LYS A 337 1.64 -15.66 -7.75
C LYS A 337 2.67 -16.14 -6.73
N MET A 338 2.62 -15.55 -5.56
CA MET A 338 3.46 -15.95 -4.44
C MET A 338 2.81 -17.12 -3.68
#